data_44c4f4296a1edde4442d14a696ffb188
#
_entry.id   44c4f4296a1edde4442d14a696ffb188
#
_cell.length_a   1.000
_cell.length_b   1.000
_cell.length_c   1.000
_cell.angle_alpha   90.00
_cell.angle_beta   90.00
_cell.angle_gamma   90.00
#
_symmetry.space_group_name_H-M   'P 1'
#
loop_
_entity.id
_entity.type
_entity.pdbx_description
1 polymer ?
#
loop_
_entity_poly.entity_id
_entity_poly.type
_entity_poly.pdbx_seq_one_letter_code
_entity_poly.pdbx_strand_id
1 'polypeptide(L)'
;MNNRIEAAYEQRPRRWVFELAVALVVAALLIWSGTAVETAGTTQSGATIAWNILAGIFHPDTDLLFNFTTQGVPYLLLETICIAFLGTIVGAIISIPLAFLSASNLTPKPVAFVGRIIIMAVRTVPAFVYGLMFIRVTGPGAFAGLLTMSLCSVGMVSKMYIEAIEDLDVRVLESLDAAGCTTWQKIRYGILPQLMPNFASTAIYRFDINLRDATVLGLVGAGGIGAPLIFAMNAYRWEEAGAILAGLIVLVLIVEWISTKIRVKLARG
;
A
#
# COMPACT_ATOMS: atom_id res chain seq x y z
N MET A 1 -20.96 28.53 -38.32
CA MET A 1 -19.89 28.03 -37.47
C MET A 1 -19.66 26.52 -37.67
N ASN A 2 -20.67 25.77 -38.12
CA ASN A 2 -20.53 24.31 -38.41
C ASN A 2 -19.63 23.97 -39.60
N ASN A 3 -19.69 24.70 -40.70
CA ASN A 3 -18.93 24.37 -41.93
C ASN A 3 -17.41 24.37 -41.79
N ARG A 4 -16.83 25.09 -40.84
CA ARG A 4 -15.37 25.06 -40.57
C ARG A 4 -14.93 23.83 -39.80
N ILE A 5 -15.81 23.33 -38.95
CA ILE A 5 -15.54 22.12 -38.15
C ILE A 5 -15.65 20.86 -39.06
N GLU A 6 -16.63 20.84 -39.95
CA GLU A 6 -16.79 19.74 -40.92
C GLU A 6 -15.64 19.69 -41.92
N ALA A 7 -15.21 20.84 -42.47
CA ALA A 7 -14.05 20.93 -43.34
C ALA A 7 -12.74 20.51 -42.67
N ALA A 8 -12.56 20.83 -41.39
CA ALA A 8 -11.40 20.38 -40.61
C ALA A 8 -11.44 18.86 -40.32
N TYR A 9 -12.63 18.29 -40.22
CA TYR A 9 -12.81 16.85 -40.00
C TYR A 9 -12.55 16.06 -41.29
N GLU A 10 -12.95 16.58 -42.45
CA GLU A 10 -12.68 15.96 -43.77
C GLU A 10 -11.19 16.02 -44.15
N GLN A 11 -10.46 17.03 -43.70
CA GLN A 11 -9.00 17.17 -43.94
C GLN A 11 -8.15 16.32 -42.97
N ARG A 12 -8.75 15.56 -42.07
CA ARG A 12 -8.00 14.72 -41.14
C ARG A 12 -7.29 13.60 -41.92
N PRO A 13 -5.95 13.47 -41.84
CA PRO A 13 -5.24 12.41 -42.54
C PRO A 13 -5.79 11.04 -42.07
N ARG A 14 -6.16 10.21 -43.02
CA ARG A 14 -6.63 8.86 -42.74
C ARG A 14 -5.52 8.07 -42.09
N ARG A 15 -5.54 8.00 -40.76
CA ARG A 15 -4.53 7.29 -39.94
C ARG A 15 -4.80 5.78 -39.82
N TRP A 16 -5.81 5.28 -40.54
CA TRP A 16 -6.19 3.87 -40.43
C TRP A 16 -5.04 2.91 -40.73
N VAL A 17 -4.13 3.26 -41.68
CA VAL A 17 -2.96 2.46 -42.00
C VAL A 17 -1.98 2.43 -40.80
N PHE A 18 -1.79 3.57 -40.15
CA PHE A 18 -0.97 3.66 -38.94
C PHE A 18 -1.60 2.89 -37.78
N GLU A 19 -2.90 3.04 -37.58
CA GLU A 19 -3.65 2.34 -36.54
C GLU A 19 -3.62 0.81 -36.76
N LEU A 20 -3.75 0.38 -38.01
CA LEU A 20 -3.65 -1.03 -38.40
C LEU A 20 -2.24 -1.57 -38.22
N ALA A 21 -1.21 -0.79 -38.56
CA ALA A 21 0.18 -1.15 -38.33
C ALA A 21 0.48 -1.31 -36.81
N VAL A 22 0.02 -0.34 -36.00
CA VAL A 22 0.15 -0.43 -34.54
C VAL A 22 -0.59 -1.65 -33.99
N ALA A 23 -1.83 -1.90 -34.44
CA ALA A 23 -2.59 -3.06 -34.02
C ALA A 23 -1.89 -4.39 -34.39
N LEU A 24 -1.30 -4.47 -35.58
CA LEU A 24 -0.53 -5.65 -36.01
C LEU A 24 0.73 -5.84 -35.16
N VAL A 25 1.46 -4.78 -34.85
CA VAL A 25 2.64 -4.85 -33.97
C VAL A 25 2.25 -5.30 -32.57
N VAL A 26 1.17 -4.74 -32.01
CA VAL A 26 0.66 -5.14 -30.68
C VAL A 26 0.21 -6.61 -30.71
N ALA A 27 -0.51 -7.04 -31.76
CA ALA A 27 -0.93 -8.44 -31.91
C ALA A 27 0.28 -9.39 -32.04
N ALA A 28 1.29 -9.01 -32.81
CA ALA A 28 2.53 -9.80 -32.96
C ALA A 28 3.29 -9.90 -31.62
N LEU A 29 3.37 -8.81 -30.85
CA LEU A 29 3.98 -8.82 -29.50
C LEU A 29 3.19 -9.69 -28.53
N LEU A 30 1.87 -9.66 -28.58
CA LEU A 30 1.02 -10.50 -27.73
C LEU A 30 1.17 -11.98 -28.07
N ILE A 31 1.21 -12.34 -29.37
CA ILE A 31 1.43 -13.71 -29.82
C ILE A 31 2.83 -14.19 -29.40
N TRP A 32 3.85 -13.36 -29.62
CA TRP A 32 5.23 -13.66 -29.20
C TRP A 32 5.34 -13.83 -27.69
N SER A 33 4.72 -12.92 -26.91
CA SER A 33 4.65 -13.04 -25.46
C SER A 33 3.95 -14.33 -25.02
N GLY A 34 2.86 -14.72 -25.71
CA GLY A 34 2.14 -15.95 -25.43
C GLY A 34 2.98 -17.22 -25.68
N THR A 35 3.86 -17.22 -26.68
CA THR A 35 4.77 -18.34 -26.95
C THR A 35 5.94 -18.42 -25.97
N ALA A 36 6.29 -17.31 -25.32
CA ALA A 36 7.36 -17.26 -24.32
C ALA A 36 6.91 -17.72 -22.92
N VAL A 37 5.59 -17.81 -22.69
CA VAL A 37 5.03 -18.31 -21.42
C VAL A 37 4.98 -19.84 -21.48
N GLU A 38 6.03 -20.48 -20.96
CA GLU A 38 5.98 -21.92 -20.71
C GLU A 38 4.98 -22.17 -19.55
N THR A 39 3.90 -22.89 -19.86
CA THR A 39 3.02 -23.41 -18.82
C THR A 39 3.78 -24.50 -18.07
N ALA A 40 4.25 -24.21 -16.86
CA ALA A 40 4.76 -25.24 -15.97
C ALA A 40 3.70 -26.35 -15.89
N GLY A 41 4.10 -27.59 -16.25
CA GLY A 41 3.20 -28.73 -16.28
C GLY A 41 2.59 -28.99 -14.92
N THR A 42 1.46 -28.39 -14.66
CA THR A 42 0.67 -28.66 -13.46
C THR A 42 -0.08 -29.96 -13.66
N THR A 43 -0.06 -30.83 -12.65
CA THR A 43 -0.79 -32.10 -12.66
C THR A 43 -2.31 -31.90 -12.73
N GLN A 44 -2.80 -30.71 -12.47
CA GLN A 44 -4.22 -30.33 -12.56
C GLN A 44 -4.40 -29.15 -13.52
N SER A 45 -5.53 -29.14 -14.24
CA SER A 45 -5.93 -28.00 -15.06
C SER A 45 -6.08 -26.75 -14.21
N GLY A 46 -5.53 -25.60 -14.67
CA GLY A 46 -5.67 -24.33 -13.97
C GLY A 46 -7.13 -23.93 -13.69
N ALA A 47 -8.06 -24.34 -14.58
CA ALA A 47 -9.50 -24.15 -14.37
C ALA A 47 -10.03 -24.96 -13.17
N THR A 48 -9.55 -26.19 -12.98
CA THR A 48 -9.92 -27.02 -11.82
C THR A 48 -9.41 -26.41 -10.52
N ILE A 49 -8.17 -25.91 -10.50
CA ILE A 49 -7.61 -25.22 -9.33
C ILE A 49 -8.42 -23.96 -8.99
N ALA A 50 -8.71 -23.13 -10.00
CA ALA A 50 -9.53 -21.92 -9.81
C ALA A 50 -10.93 -22.25 -9.27
N TRP A 51 -11.56 -23.30 -9.80
CA TRP A 51 -12.86 -23.77 -9.31
C TRP A 51 -12.80 -24.25 -7.86
N ASN A 52 -11.77 -25.02 -7.52
CA ASN A 52 -11.58 -25.52 -6.15
C ASN A 52 -11.33 -24.40 -5.14
N ILE A 53 -10.59 -23.35 -5.51
CA ILE A 53 -10.40 -22.16 -4.67
C ILE A 53 -11.74 -21.45 -4.43
N LEU A 54 -12.53 -21.24 -5.49
CA LEU A 54 -13.85 -20.64 -5.37
C LEU A 54 -14.79 -21.51 -4.53
N ALA A 55 -14.82 -22.81 -4.77
CA ALA A 55 -15.61 -23.75 -3.97
C ALA A 55 -15.20 -23.73 -2.50
N GLY A 56 -13.90 -23.66 -2.19
CA GLY A 56 -13.38 -23.55 -0.83
C GLY A 56 -13.82 -22.27 -0.12
N ILE A 57 -13.94 -21.14 -0.84
CA ILE A 57 -14.45 -19.88 -0.25
C ILE A 57 -15.94 -20.02 0.13
N PHE A 58 -16.74 -20.74 -0.68
CA PHE A 58 -18.17 -20.95 -0.40
C PHE A 58 -18.43 -22.08 0.59
N HIS A 59 -17.50 -23.01 0.76
CA HIS A 59 -17.54 -24.11 1.74
C HIS A 59 -16.29 -24.07 2.61
N PRO A 60 -16.12 -23.02 3.44
CA PRO A 60 -14.93 -22.88 4.28
C PRO A 60 -14.94 -23.89 5.43
N ASP A 61 -13.76 -24.28 5.88
CA ASP A 61 -13.60 -25.04 7.12
C ASP A 61 -14.07 -24.19 8.31
N THR A 62 -15.25 -24.53 8.84
CA THR A 62 -15.89 -23.81 9.94
C THR A 62 -15.14 -23.98 11.25
N ASP A 63 -14.49 -25.12 11.46
CA ASP A 63 -13.74 -25.40 12.68
C ASP A 63 -12.51 -24.49 12.75
N LEU A 64 -11.82 -24.28 11.62
CA LEU A 64 -10.69 -23.36 11.54
C LEU A 64 -11.13 -21.89 11.61
N LEU A 65 -12.27 -21.56 11.01
CA LEU A 65 -12.81 -20.19 10.96
C LEU A 65 -13.23 -19.67 12.34
N PHE A 66 -13.77 -20.51 13.20
CA PHE A 66 -14.22 -20.16 14.55
C PHE A 66 -13.30 -20.65 15.67
N ASN A 67 -12.13 -21.14 15.34
CA ASN A 67 -11.13 -21.56 16.32
C ASN A 67 -10.37 -20.34 16.88
N PHE A 68 -10.49 -20.08 18.17
CA PHE A 68 -9.79 -18.98 18.85
C PHE A 68 -8.40 -19.37 19.41
N THR A 69 -7.88 -20.53 19.03
CA THR A 69 -6.51 -20.90 19.35
C THR A 69 -5.51 -20.16 18.46
N THR A 70 -4.23 -20.26 18.79
CA THR A 70 -3.13 -19.60 18.04
C THR A 70 -3.00 -20.04 16.57
N GLN A 71 -3.66 -21.13 16.19
CA GLN A 71 -3.68 -21.63 14.81
C GLN A 71 -4.98 -21.28 14.05
N GLY A 72 -5.96 -20.75 14.74
CA GLY A 72 -7.25 -20.38 14.15
C GLY A 72 -7.23 -19.06 13.39
N VAL A 73 -8.13 -18.93 12.44
CA VAL A 73 -8.26 -17.73 11.60
C VAL A 73 -8.42 -16.45 12.42
N PRO A 74 -9.25 -16.36 13.48
CA PRO A 74 -9.41 -15.12 14.24
C PRO A 74 -8.11 -14.63 14.89
N TYR A 75 -7.30 -15.54 15.43
CA TYR A 75 -6.02 -15.18 16.03
C TYR A 75 -5.03 -14.67 14.99
N LEU A 76 -4.91 -15.35 13.84
CA LEU A 76 -4.02 -14.98 12.74
C LEU A 76 -4.43 -13.64 12.11
N LEU A 77 -5.73 -13.35 12.01
CA LEU A 77 -6.25 -12.06 11.59
C LEU A 77 -5.88 -10.96 12.58
N LEU A 78 -6.03 -11.22 13.88
CA LEU A 78 -5.63 -10.28 14.94
C LEU A 78 -4.13 -9.98 14.88
N GLU A 79 -3.30 -11.01 14.72
CA GLU A 79 -1.85 -10.86 14.55
C GLU A 79 -1.53 -9.97 13.34
N THR A 80 -2.19 -10.21 12.20
CA THR A 80 -2.02 -9.41 10.98
C THR A 80 -2.40 -7.94 11.21
N ILE A 81 -3.52 -7.68 11.91
CA ILE A 81 -3.93 -6.33 12.29
C ILE A 81 -2.86 -5.68 13.17
N CYS A 82 -2.37 -6.37 14.18
CA CYS A 82 -1.36 -5.85 15.10
C CYS A 82 -0.06 -5.49 14.38
N ILE A 83 0.42 -6.35 13.47
CA ILE A 83 1.61 -6.08 12.65
C ILE A 83 1.40 -4.81 11.81
N ALA A 84 0.28 -4.73 11.09
CA ALA A 84 -0.04 -3.59 10.22
C ALA A 84 -0.21 -2.29 11.03
N PHE A 85 -0.90 -2.36 12.16
CA PHE A 85 -1.19 -1.20 13.01
C PHE A 85 0.09 -0.66 13.68
N LEU A 86 0.85 -1.50 14.36
CA LEU A 86 2.09 -1.10 15.01
C LEU A 86 3.12 -0.63 13.99
N GLY A 87 3.26 -1.32 12.86
CA GLY A 87 4.14 -0.91 11.78
C GLY A 87 3.77 0.46 11.20
N THR A 88 2.48 0.75 11.09
CA THR A 88 2.00 2.07 10.66
C THR A 88 2.30 3.15 11.69
N ILE A 89 2.01 2.92 12.97
CA ILE A 89 2.26 3.91 14.03
C ILE A 89 3.74 4.25 14.13
N VAL A 90 4.61 3.24 14.20
CA VAL A 90 6.05 3.44 14.28
C VAL A 90 6.54 4.20 13.04
N GLY A 91 6.11 3.79 11.84
CA GLY A 91 6.46 4.45 10.60
C GLY A 91 5.97 5.91 10.55
N ALA A 92 4.72 6.18 10.96
CA ALA A 92 4.14 7.51 10.97
C ALA A 92 4.87 8.46 11.95
N ILE A 93 5.20 7.98 13.15
CA ILE A 93 5.95 8.77 14.15
C ILE A 93 7.34 9.15 13.63
N ILE A 94 8.07 8.19 13.06
CA ILE A 94 9.40 8.44 12.48
C ILE A 94 9.30 9.37 11.26
N SER A 95 8.21 9.30 10.50
CA SER A 95 7.97 10.14 9.33
C SER A 95 7.80 11.62 9.66
N ILE A 96 7.31 11.99 10.86
CA ILE A 96 7.10 13.39 11.23
C ILE A 96 8.42 14.19 11.17
N PRO A 97 9.46 13.85 11.95
CA PRO A 97 10.70 14.61 11.89
C PRO A 97 11.37 14.56 10.51
N LEU A 98 11.30 13.43 9.81
CA LEU A 98 11.85 13.32 8.47
C LEU A 98 11.14 14.24 7.47
N ALA A 99 9.82 14.38 7.57
CA ALA A 99 9.06 15.26 6.71
C ALA A 99 9.40 16.72 6.94
N PHE A 100 9.48 17.17 8.21
CA PHE A 100 9.87 18.54 8.53
C PHE A 100 11.30 18.88 8.07
N LEU A 101 12.23 17.93 8.18
CA LEU A 101 13.60 18.11 7.68
C LEU A 101 13.68 18.14 6.14
N SER A 102 12.74 17.51 5.47
CA SER A 102 12.73 17.38 4.01
C SER A 102 11.81 18.36 3.28
N ALA A 103 11.03 19.18 4.03
CA ALA A 103 10.15 20.20 3.47
C ALA A 103 10.94 21.45 3.07
N SER A 104 10.85 21.84 1.79
CA SER A 104 11.67 22.92 1.21
C SER A 104 11.21 24.33 1.62
N ASN A 105 10.00 24.47 2.14
CA ASN A 105 9.47 25.73 2.67
C ASN A 105 9.92 26.03 4.12
N LEU A 106 10.45 25.03 4.85
CA LEU A 106 10.86 25.16 6.26
C LEU A 106 12.36 24.98 6.47
N THR A 107 13.01 24.25 5.56
CA THR A 107 14.40 23.82 5.73
C THR A 107 15.25 24.29 4.53
N PRO A 108 16.55 24.61 4.73
CA PRO A 108 17.44 24.97 3.63
C PRO A 108 17.45 23.90 2.52
N LYS A 109 17.41 24.36 1.27
CA LYS A 109 17.32 23.46 0.08
C LYS A 109 18.29 22.28 0.08
N PRO A 110 19.58 22.40 0.46
CA PRO A 110 20.49 21.24 0.48
C PRO A 110 20.06 20.17 1.48
N VAL A 111 19.57 20.55 2.65
CA VAL A 111 19.14 19.61 3.71
C VAL A 111 17.84 18.92 3.27
N ALA A 112 16.87 19.69 2.77
CA ALA A 112 15.63 19.15 2.23
C ALA A 112 15.90 18.15 1.08
N PHE A 113 16.84 18.47 0.20
CA PHE A 113 17.23 17.60 -0.92
C PHE A 113 17.81 16.25 -0.44
N VAL A 114 18.74 16.28 0.54
CA VAL A 114 19.30 15.06 1.12
C VAL A 114 18.22 14.21 1.79
N GLY A 115 17.33 14.82 2.58
CA GLY A 115 16.21 14.12 3.21
C GLY A 115 15.31 13.42 2.18
N ARG A 116 14.98 14.09 1.08
CA ARG A 116 14.18 13.53 -0.02
C ARG A 116 14.89 12.35 -0.70
N ILE A 117 16.21 12.43 -0.91
CA ILE A 117 16.98 11.31 -1.48
C ILE A 117 16.89 10.09 -0.56
N ILE A 118 17.05 10.26 0.75
CA ILE A 118 16.94 9.15 1.72
C ILE A 118 15.55 8.53 1.67
N ILE A 119 14.50 9.35 1.70
CA ILE A 119 13.11 8.88 1.61
C ILE A 119 12.86 8.15 0.28
N MET A 120 13.37 8.67 -0.83
CA MET A 120 13.27 8.06 -2.14
C MET A 120 14.00 6.70 -2.18
N ALA A 121 15.21 6.61 -1.63
CA ALA A 121 15.97 5.36 -1.55
C ALA A 121 15.21 4.29 -0.77
N VAL A 122 14.60 4.65 0.38
CA VAL A 122 13.76 3.72 1.14
C VAL A 122 12.55 3.24 0.32
N ARG A 123 11.96 4.08 -0.52
CA ARG A 123 10.77 3.74 -1.33
C ARG A 123 11.09 2.90 -2.57
N THR A 124 12.30 2.90 -3.06
CA THR A 124 12.67 2.12 -4.26
C THR A 124 12.73 0.62 -3.99
N VAL A 125 12.92 0.22 -2.74
CA VAL A 125 12.99 -1.19 -2.37
C VAL A 125 11.58 -1.71 -2.08
N PRO A 126 11.11 -2.78 -2.76
CA PRO A 126 9.82 -3.39 -2.50
C PRO A 126 9.72 -3.95 -1.07
N ALA A 127 8.51 -3.89 -0.48
CA ALA A 127 8.24 -4.38 0.87
C ALA A 127 8.67 -5.85 1.07
N PHE A 128 8.46 -6.67 0.05
CA PHE A 128 8.86 -8.07 0.04
C PHE A 128 10.38 -8.26 0.27
N VAL A 129 11.21 -7.42 -0.36
CA VAL A 129 12.67 -7.49 -0.20
C VAL A 129 13.08 -7.12 1.22
N TYR A 130 12.49 -6.06 1.78
CA TYR A 130 12.69 -5.71 3.19
C TYR A 130 12.26 -6.85 4.13
N GLY A 131 11.12 -7.49 3.83
CA GLY A 131 10.66 -8.65 4.59
C GLY A 131 11.70 -9.76 4.64
N LEU A 132 12.24 -10.14 3.50
CA LEU A 132 13.29 -11.15 3.41
C LEU A 132 14.57 -10.74 4.17
N MET A 133 14.96 -9.47 4.08
CA MET A 133 16.13 -8.94 4.81
C MET A 133 15.92 -9.04 6.33
N PHE A 134 14.77 -8.57 6.82
CA PHE A 134 14.48 -8.61 8.25
C PHE A 134 14.33 -10.03 8.78
N ILE A 135 13.70 -10.93 8.04
CA ILE A 135 13.62 -12.36 8.42
C ILE A 135 15.02 -12.97 8.57
N ARG A 136 15.98 -12.57 7.75
CA ARG A 136 17.37 -13.03 7.88
C ARG A 136 18.05 -12.55 9.16
N VAL A 137 17.67 -11.38 9.65
CA VAL A 137 18.29 -10.74 10.84
C VAL A 137 17.58 -11.16 12.13
N THR A 138 16.25 -11.17 12.12
CA THR A 138 15.43 -11.38 13.33
C THR A 138 14.82 -12.77 13.43
N GLY A 139 14.90 -13.55 12.37
CA GLY A 139 14.14 -14.80 12.22
C GLY A 139 12.73 -14.54 11.65
N PRO A 140 12.04 -15.61 11.20
CA PRO A 140 10.67 -15.54 10.75
C PRO A 140 9.73 -15.19 11.91
N GLY A 141 8.65 -14.44 11.62
CA GLY A 141 7.61 -14.11 12.59
C GLY A 141 7.15 -12.66 12.54
N ALA A 142 6.19 -12.33 13.42
CA ALA A 142 5.52 -11.04 13.48
C ALA A 142 6.47 -9.84 13.64
N PHE A 143 7.60 -10.02 14.33
CA PHE A 143 8.57 -8.93 14.53
C PHE A 143 9.26 -8.51 13.23
N ALA A 144 9.62 -9.45 12.35
CA ALA A 144 10.14 -9.15 11.02
C ALA A 144 9.10 -8.39 10.17
N GLY A 145 7.83 -8.80 10.26
CA GLY A 145 6.72 -8.11 9.62
C GLY A 145 6.56 -6.67 10.11
N LEU A 146 6.60 -6.47 11.42
CA LEU A 146 6.50 -5.15 12.04
C LEU A 146 7.63 -4.22 11.56
N LEU A 147 8.88 -4.67 11.56
CA LEU A 147 10.00 -3.87 11.07
C LEU A 147 9.85 -3.50 9.59
N THR A 148 9.42 -4.47 8.78
CA THR A 148 9.18 -4.27 7.36
C THR A 148 8.11 -3.21 7.13
N MET A 149 6.94 -3.34 7.79
CA MET A 149 5.84 -2.40 7.68
C MET A 149 6.22 -1.00 8.19
N SER A 150 7.01 -0.93 9.27
CA SER A 150 7.50 0.33 9.80
C SER A 150 8.36 1.05 8.78
N LEU A 151 9.35 0.38 8.20
CA LEU A 151 10.27 0.98 7.25
C LEU A 151 9.58 1.40 5.95
N CYS A 152 8.71 0.54 5.40
CA CYS A 152 7.91 0.87 4.23
C CYS A 152 6.97 2.06 4.48
N SER A 153 6.41 2.15 5.70
CA SER A 153 5.55 3.26 6.09
C SER A 153 6.34 4.56 6.18
N VAL A 154 7.56 4.54 6.73
CA VAL A 154 8.43 5.73 6.75
C VAL A 154 8.60 6.32 5.36
N GLY A 155 8.92 5.50 4.35
CA GLY A 155 9.12 5.98 2.99
C GLY A 155 7.88 6.66 2.38
N MET A 156 6.72 6.04 2.51
CA MET A 156 5.48 6.55 1.91
C MET A 156 4.89 7.73 2.70
N VAL A 157 4.77 7.57 4.02
CA VAL A 157 4.14 8.57 4.89
C VAL A 157 4.96 9.86 4.92
N SER A 158 6.30 9.77 4.97
CA SER A 158 7.15 10.95 4.92
C SER A 158 6.90 11.77 3.65
N LYS A 159 6.75 11.12 2.49
CA LYS A 159 6.45 11.84 1.24
C LYS A 159 5.11 12.59 1.33
N MET A 160 4.05 11.92 1.79
CA MET A 160 2.73 12.54 1.91
C MET A 160 2.72 13.68 2.95
N TYR A 161 3.50 13.55 4.03
CA TYR A 161 3.65 14.59 5.03
C TYR A 161 4.42 15.79 4.47
N ILE A 162 5.47 15.57 3.65
CA ILE A 162 6.19 16.65 2.97
C ILE A 162 5.24 17.42 2.07
N GLU A 163 4.46 16.74 1.24
CA GLU A 163 3.47 17.34 0.35
C GLU A 163 2.47 18.20 1.16
N ALA A 164 1.93 17.66 2.25
CA ALA A 164 1.02 18.40 3.11
C ALA A 164 1.66 19.63 3.79
N ILE A 165 2.94 19.57 4.15
CA ILE A 165 3.68 20.71 4.72
C ILE A 165 3.94 21.78 3.65
N GLU A 166 4.25 21.36 2.42
CA GLU A 166 4.57 22.28 1.32
C GLU A 166 3.32 22.95 0.71
N ASP A 167 2.16 22.29 0.82
CA ASP A 167 0.86 22.81 0.40
C ASP A 167 0.25 23.85 1.37
N LEU A 168 0.90 24.11 2.50
CA LEU A 168 0.45 25.14 3.44
C LEU A 168 0.45 26.54 2.80
N ASP A 169 -0.57 27.34 3.12
CA ASP A 169 -0.66 28.73 2.68
C ASP A 169 0.55 29.53 3.22
N VAL A 170 1.33 30.08 2.31
CA VAL A 170 2.53 30.89 2.61
C VAL A 170 2.19 32.04 3.56
N ARG A 171 0.97 32.62 3.46
CA ARG A 171 0.51 33.70 4.34
C ARG A 171 0.49 33.32 5.82
N VAL A 172 0.25 32.05 6.13
CA VAL A 172 0.32 31.55 7.52
C VAL A 172 1.76 31.62 8.03
N LEU A 173 2.72 31.22 7.20
CA LEU A 173 4.14 31.26 7.56
C LEU A 173 4.63 32.71 7.69
N GLU A 174 4.24 33.59 6.76
CA GLU A 174 4.58 35.03 6.80
C GLU A 174 4.00 35.74 8.04
N SER A 175 2.76 35.42 8.43
CA SER A 175 2.14 35.97 9.63
C SER A 175 2.88 35.58 10.92
N LEU A 176 3.35 34.33 10.99
CA LEU A 176 4.16 33.85 12.12
C LEU A 176 5.57 34.46 12.13
N ASP A 177 6.13 34.75 10.95
CA ASP A 177 7.39 35.50 10.80
C ASP A 177 7.25 36.94 11.29
N ALA A 178 6.17 37.62 10.88
CA ALA A 178 5.87 38.97 11.35
C ALA A 178 5.65 39.05 12.86
N ALA A 179 5.13 37.97 13.46
CA ALA A 179 5.01 37.86 14.93
C ALA A 179 6.33 37.54 15.66
N GLY A 180 7.46 37.39 14.92
CA GLY A 180 8.77 37.08 15.49
C GLY A 180 8.94 35.65 15.97
N CYS A 181 8.14 34.70 15.47
CA CYS A 181 8.22 33.30 15.86
C CYS A 181 9.50 32.64 15.36
N THR A 182 10.17 31.89 16.22
CA THR A 182 11.26 30.98 15.82
C THR A 182 10.71 29.82 15.00
N THR A 183 11.55 29.16 14.17
CA THR A 183 11.13 28.00 13.36
C THR A 183 10.44 26.91 14.19
N TRP A 184 10.92 26.64 15.41
CA TRP A 184 10.30 25.68 16.31
C TRP A 184 8.90 26.11 16.79
N GLN A 185 8.74 27.39 17.08
CA GLN A 185 7.44 27.96 17.48
C GLN A 185 6.43 27.90 16.32
N LYS A 186 6.88 28.21 15.07
CA LYS A 186 6.05 28.05 13.88
C LYS A 186 5.58 26.62 13.71
N ILE A 187 6.49 25.65 13.82
CA ILE A 187 6.14 24.23 13.69
C ILE A 187 5.12 23.83 14.76
N ARG A 188 5.41 24.13 16.03
CA ARG A 188 4.61 23.66 17.16
C ARG A 188 3.23 24.30 17.25
N TYR A 189 3.13 25.60 17.04
CA TYR A 189 1.90 26.36 17.29
C TYR A 189 1.14 26.74 16.01
N GLY A 190 1.83 26.85 14.88
CA GLY A 190 1.20 27.23 13.62
C GLY A 190 0.93 26.03 12.70
N ILE A 191 1.97 25.25 12.41
CA ILE A 191 1.93 24.23 11.35
C ILE A 191 1.33 22.91 11.85
N LEU A 192 1.89 22.36 12.92
CA LEU A 192 1.52 21.04 13.42
C LEU A 192 0.02 20.91 13.76
N PRO A 193 -0.63 21.88 14.45
CA PRO A 193 -2.05 21.77 14.75
C PRO A 193 -2.93 21.73 13.49
N GLN A 194 -2.56 22.47 12.44
CA GLN A 194 -3.30 22.51 11.19
C GLN A 194 -3.13 21.22 10.38
N LEU A 195 -1.96 20.59 10.46
CA LEU A 195 -1.64 19.38 9.71
C LEU A 195 -2.02 18.08 10.41
N MET A 196 -2.28 18.11 11.71
CA MET A 196 -2.62 16.90 12.48
C MET A 196 -3.77 16.08 11.88
N PRO A 197 -4.89 16.69 11.42
CA PRO A 197 -5.96 15.91 10.76
C PRO A 197 -5.49 15.25 9.48
N ASN A 198 -4.67 15.93 8.68
CA ASN A 198 -4.09 15.39 7.44
C ASN A 198 -3.10 14.25 7.75
N PHE A 199 -2.23 14.45 8.73
CA PHE A 199 -1.27 13.42 9.16
C PHE A 199 -1.99 12.17 9.68
N ALA A 200 -3.03 12.35 10.50
CA ALA A 200 -3.84 11.23 10.97
C ALA A 200 -4.55 10.52 9.82
N SER A 201 -5.13 11.26 8.88
CA SER A 201 -5.78 10.70 7.68
C SER A 201 -4.81 9.88 6.84
N THR A 202 -3.60 10.40 6.62
CA THR A 202 -2.52 9.72 5.90
C THR A 202 -2.07 8.44 6.62
N ALA A 203 -1.93 8.48 7.95
CA ALA A 203 -1.57 7.30 8.73
C ALA A 203 -2.65 6.21 8.64
N ILE A 204 -3.94 6.59 8.71
CA ILE A 204 -5.07 5.65 8.54
C ILE A 204 -5.06 5.04 7.13
N TYR A 205 -4.81 5.86 6.11
CA TYR A 205 -4.68 5.37 4.74
C TYR A 205 -3.52 4.37 4.59
N ARG A 206 -2.38 4.66 5.22
CA ARG A 206 -1.24 3.74 5.20
C ARG A 206 -1.53 2.45 5.97
N PHE A 207 -2.27 2.52 7.06
CA PHE A 207 -2.70 1.33 7.80
C PHE A 207 -3.53 0.39 6.93
N ASP A 208 -4.47 0.92 6.15
CA ASP A 208 -5.28 0.14 5.23
C ASP A 208 -4.44 -0.58 4.14
N ILE A 209 -3.41 0.09 3.63
CA ILE A 209 -2.44 -0.52 2.71
C ILE A 209 -1.61 -1.59 3.43
N ASN A 210 -1.08 -1.28 4.61
CA ASN A 210 -0.23 -2.18 5.37
C ASN A 210 -0.96 -3.47 5.76
N LEU A 211 -2.27 -3.42 6.01
CA LEU A 211 -3.06 -4.60 6.31
C LEU A 211 -3.07 -5.61 5.15
N ARG A 212 -3.18 -5.11 3.92
CA ARG A 212 -3.12 -5.95 2.72
C ARG A 212 -1.69 -6.44 2.46
N ASP A 213 -0.71 -5.57 2.60
CA ASP A 213 0.71 -5.91 2.42
C ASP A 213 1.18 -6.93 3.47
N ALA A 214 0.68 -6.89 4.71
CA ALA A 214 1.00 -7.84 5.78
C ALA A 214 0.63 -9.27 5.40
N THR A 215 -0.46 -9.47 4.67
CA THR A 215 -0.86 -10.78 4.15
C THR A 215 0.18 -11.32 3.15
N VAL A 216 0.64 -10.47 2.23
CA VAL A 216 1.67 -10.83 1.25
C VAL A 216 3.00 -11.12 1.93
N LEU A 217 3.37 -10.33 2.95
CA LEU A 217 4.59 -10.57 3.74
C LEU A 217 4.52 -11.86 4.56
N GLY A 218 3.32 -12.24 5.00
CA GLY A 218 3.09 -13.54 5.63
C GLY A 218 3.49 -14.72 4.76
N LEU A 219 3.36 -14.62 3.42
CA LEU A 219 3.75 -15.68 2.48
C LEU A 219 5.25 -16.01 2.55
N VAL A 220 6.08 -15.04 2.96
CA VAL A 220 7.54 -15.24 3.13
C VAL A 220 7.94 -15.52 4.57
N GLY A 221 6.96 -15.63 5.50
CA GLY A 221 7.22 -15.95 6.89
C GLY A 221 7.38 -14.72 7.81
N ALA A 222 6.90 -13.56 7.41
CA ALA A 222 6.90 -12.35 8.24
C ALA A 222 5.71 -12.27 9.23
N GLY A 223 5.13 -13.41 9.62
CA GLY A 223 4.01 -13.49 10.55
C GLY A 223 2.64 -13.27 9.91
N GLY A 224 1.59 -13.37 10.72
CA GLY A 224 0.22 -13.15 10.28
C GLY A 224 -0.37 -14.31 9.46
N ILE A 225 -1.51 -14.04 8.85
CA ILE A 225 -2.35 -15.03 8.17
C ILE A 225 -1.79 -15.57 6.84
N GLY A 226 -0.78 -14.91 6.27
CA GLY A 226 -0.27 -15.27 4.94
C GLY A 226 0.45 -16.62 4.90
N ALA A 227 1.22 -16.98 5.92
CA ALA A 227 1.94 -18.24 5.95
C ALA A 227 1.00 -19.47 6.00
N PRO A 228 -0.02 -19.54 6.87
CA PRO A 228 -1.03 -20.60 6.83
C PRO A 228 -1.75 -20.69 5.48
N LEU A 229 -2.04 -19.56 4.84
CA LEU A 229 -2.67 -19.53 3.53
C LEU A 229 -1.84 -20.28 2.48
N ILE A 230 -0.54 -19.96 2.36
CA ILE A 230 0.31 -20.61 1.36
C ILE A 230 0.52 -22.10 1.66
N PHE A 231 0.59 -22.47 2.95
CA PHE A 231 0.68 -23.88 3.35
C PHE A 231 -0.59 -24.66 2.97
N ALA A 232 -1.79 -24.11 3.21
CA ALA A 232 -3.05 -24.72 2.83
C ALA A 232 -3.17 -24.86 1.30
N MET A 233 -2.78 -23.83 0.55
CA MET A 233 -2.80 -23.87 -0.92
C MET A 233 -1.81 -24.91 -1.49
N ASN A 234 -0.58 -24.95 -0.99
CA ASN A 234 0.43 -25.92 -1.43
C ASN A 234 0.08 -27.37 -1.07
N ALA A 235 -0.66 -27.57 0.01
CA ALA A 235 -1.16 -28.87 0.43
C ALA A 235 -2.50 -29.26 -0.22
N TYR A 236 -3.03 -28.41 -1.14
CA TYR A 236 -4.34 -28.60 -1.80
C TYR A 236 -5.53 -28.70 -0.82
N ARG A 237 -5.40 -28.10 0.36
CA ARG A 237 -6.46 -28.03 1.39
C ARG A 237 -7.35 -26.81 1.13
N TRP A 238 -8.26 -26.97 0.16
CA TRP A 238 -9.05 -25.86 -0.37
C TRP A 238 -10.05 -25.27 0.63
N GLU A 239 -10.62 -26.06 1.51
CA GLU A 239 -11.57 -25.65 2.56
C GLU A 239 -10.86 -24.78 3.62
N GLU A 240 -9.64 -25.15 4.02
CA GLU A 240 -8.81 -24.33 4.92
C GLU A 240 -8.38 -23.02 4.25
N ALA A 241 -7.89 -23.10 3.01
CA ALA A 241 -7.53 -21.91 2.25
C ALA A 241 -8.75 -20.99 2.06
N GLY A 242 -9.92 -21.56 1.81
CA GLY A 242 -11.19 -20.84 1.73
C GLY A 242 -11.58 -20.14 3.03
N ALA A 243 -11.43 -20.80 4.19
CA ALA A 243 -11.68 -20.20 5.50
C ALA A 243 -10.78 -18.99 5.77
N ILE A 244 -9.48 -19.13 5.44
CA ILE A 244 -8.49 -18.06 5.58
C ILE A 244 -8.82 -16.88 4.67
N LEU A 245 -9.12 -17.15 3.39
CA LEU A 245 -9.48 -16.11 2.41
C LEU A 245 -10.79 -15.41 2.77
N ALA A 246 -11.82 -16.15 3.18
CA ALA A 246 -13.09 -15.59 3.62
C ALA A 246 -12.90 -14.67 4.84
N GLY A 247 -12.15 -15.10 5.85
CA GLY A 247 -11.81 -14.28 7.01
C GLY A 247 -11.06 -13.01 6.63
N LEU A 248 -10.10 -13.11 5.72
CA LEU A 248 -9.32 -11.98 5.24
C LEU A 248 -10.18 -10.97 4.45
N ILE A 249 -11.05 -11.44 3.57
CA ILE A 249 -11.97 -10.58 2.81
C ILE A 249 -12.86 -9.80 3.78
N VAL A 250 -13.47 -10.48 4.75
CA VAL A 250 -14.33 -9.83 5.75
C VAL A 250 -13.54 -8.80 6.54
N LEU A 251 -12.33 -9.15 6.99
CA LEU A 251 -11.47 -8.22 7.72
C LEU A 251 -11.16 -6.96 6.92
N VAL A 252 -10.70 -7.12 5.67
CA VAL A 252 -10.34 -5.98 4.80
C VAL A 252 -11.55 -5.08 4.57
N LEU A 253 -12.73 -5.64 4.29
CA LEU A 253 -13.96 -4.86 4.08
C LEU A 253 -14.35 -4.07 5.35
N ILE A 254 -14.27 -4.68 6.52
CA ILE A 254 -14.57 -4.01 7.80
C ILE A 254 -13.58 -2.85 8.04
N VAL A 255 -12.29 -3.11 7.88
CA VAL A 255 -11.26 -2.10 8.10
C VAL A 255 -11.37 -0.95 7.09
N GLU A 256 -11.61 -1.24 5.81
CA GLU A 256 -11.79 -0.23 4.78
C GLU A 256 -13.02 0.66 5.06
N TRP A 257 -14.12 0.06 5.49
CA TRP A 257 -15.33 0.80 5.87
C TRP A 257 -15.08 1.73 7.07
N ILE A 258 -14.41 1.22 8.13
CA ILE A 258 -14.08 2.01 9.32
C ILE A 258 -13.10 3.13 8.96
N SER A 259 -12.01 2.79 8.27
CA SER A 259 -10.96 3.73 7.83
C SER A 259 -11.54 4.86 6.99
N THR A 260 -12.43 4.55 6.06
CA THR A 260 -13.07 5.55 5.19
C THR A 260 -13.96 6.49 6.00
N LYS A 261 -14.75 5.98 6.94
CA LYS A 261 -15.57 6.83 7.82
C LYS A 261 -14.73 7.79 8.66
N ILE A 262 -13.63 7.29 9.25
CA ILE A 262 -12.75 8.11 10.08
C ILE A 262 -12.07 9.18 9.23
N ARG A 263 -11.54 8.84 8.04
CA ARG A 263 -10.90 9.80 7.13
C ARG A 263 -11.87 10.90 6.68
N VAL A 264 -13.09 10.56 6.31
CA VAL A 264 -14.12 11.55 5.93
C VAL A 264 -14.43 12.49 7.10
N LYS A 265 -14.50 11.98 8.33
CA LYS A 265 -14.71 12.82 9.52
C LYS A 265 -13.53 13.76 9.78
N LEU A 266 -12.29 13.27 9.65
CA LEU A 266 -11.08 14.09 9.81
C LEU A 266 -10.93 15.16 8.72
N ALA A 267 -11.42 14.90 7.50
CA ALA A 267 -11.36 15.86 6.39
C ALA A 267 -12.43 16.97 6.50
N ARG A 268 -13.50 16.76 7.27
CA ARG A 268 -14.58 17.75 7.44
C ARG A 268 -14.39 18.65 8.67
N GLY A 269 -13.38 18.41 9.48
CA GLY A 269 -13.05 19.16 10.71
C GLY A 269 -13.86 18.66 11.86
#